data_cdd558cc36869b6c5bf6cb51813fdf94
#
_entry.id   cdd558cc36869b6c5bf6cb51813fdf94
#
_cell.length_a   1.000
_cell.length_b   1.000
_cell.length_c   1.000
_cell.angle_alpha   90.00
_cell.angle_beta   90.00
_cell.angle_gamma   90.00
#
_symmetry.space_group_name_H-M   'P 1'
#
loop_
_entity.id
_entity.type
_entity.pdbx_description
1 polymer ?
#
loop_
_entity_poly.entity_id
_entity_poly.type
_entity_poly.pdbx_seq_one_letter_code
_entity_poly.pdbx_strand_id
1 'polypeptide(L)'
;ADSRYCEVDLDVNDQKSDYSKRVGKRIKINAEIGLPGLIKAGVEYIKDQVDWEHAKVSNTGDWSAATNTGGWSAATVTGKESIAMAVGYDSKAKGALGCYLVLSEWKRIDGEYHIVDVQSAKVDGETIKADTFYKLIDGKFVEVG
;
A
#
# COMPACT_ATOMS: atom_id res chain seq x y z
N ALA A 1 10.20 6.80 -36.48
CA ALA A 1 11.00 5.59 -36.25
C ALA A 1 10.13 4.60 -35.48
N ASP A 2 9.81 3.47 -36.11
CA ASP A 2 9.02 2.42 -35.49
C ASP A 2 9.92 1.68 -34.51
N SER A 3 9.78 1.98 -33.23
CA SER A 3 10.50 1.26 -32.17
C SER A 3 9.89 -0.13 -31.99
N ARG A 4 10.73 -1.16 -32.00
CA ARG A 4 10.32 -2.54 -31.79
C ARG A 4 10.70 -2.94 -30.37
N TYR A 5 9.82 -3.63 -29.68
CA TYR A 5 9.99 -4.11 -28.30
C TYR A 5 9.96 -5.63 -28.29
N CYS A 6 10.83 -6.23 -27.51
CA CYS A 6 10.90 -7.69 -27.38
C CYS A 6 10.98 -8.08 -25.92
N GLU A 7 10.32 -9.16 -25.57
CA GLU A 7 10.57 -9.88 -24.32
C GLU A 7 11.85 -10.68 -24.46
N VAL A 8 12.77 -10.57 -23.48
CA VAL A 8 14.08 -11.22 -23.54
C VAL A 8 14.43 -11.85 -22.20
N ASP A 9 15.08 -13.01 -22.25
CA ASP A 9 15.78 -13.60 -21.11
C ASP A 9 17.26 -13.25 -21.18
N LEU A 10 17.79 -12.72 -20.07
CA LEU A 10 19.21 -12.44 -19.89
C LEU A 10 19.86 -13.50 -18.99
N ASP A 11 21.04 -13.97 -19.37
CA ASP A 11 21.84 -14.86 -18.51
C ASP A 11 22.27 -14.09 -17.25
N VAL A 12 21.78 -14.56 -16.09
CA VAL A 12 21.88 -13.86 -14.80
C VAL A 12 23.28 -13.90 -14.18
N ASN A 13 24.14 -14.83 -14.60
CA ASN A 13 25.42 -15.09 -13.91
C ASN A 13 26.51 -14.04 -14.18
N ASP A 14 26.32 -13.15 -15.14
CA ASP A 14 27.28 -12.10 -15.53
C ASP A 14 26.63 -10.76 -15.79
N GLN A 15 25.53 -10.44 -15.11
CA GLN A 15 24.82 -9.17 -15.30
C GLN A 15 25.58 -7.99 -14.71
N LYS A 16 25.86 -7.00 -15.54
CA LYS A 16 26.11 -5.64 -15.09
C LYS A 16 24.82 -4.85 -15.25
N SER A 17 24.35 -4.24 -14.21
CA SER A 17 23.14 -3.39 -14.24
C SER A 17 23.51 -1.95 -13.92
N ASP A 18 23.02 -1.03 -14.72
CA ASP A 18 22.90 0.38 -14.40
C ASP A 18 21.40 0.69 -14.24
N TYR A 19 21.06 1.86 -13.75
CA TYR A 19 19.69 2.26 -13.38
C TYR A 19 18.63 1.95 -14.48
N SER A 20 19.02 1.96 -15.74
CA SER A 20 18.14 1.74 -16.90
C SER A 20 18.61 0.65 -17.86
N LYS A 21 19.77 0.03 -17.64
CA LYS A 21 20.36 -0.91 -18.58
C LYS A 21 20.88 -2.14 -17.86
N ARG A 22 20.71 -3.29 -18.49
CA ARG A 22 21.30 -4.56 -18.06
C ARG A 22 22.10 -5.16 -19.19
N VAL A 23 23.23 -5.76 -18.89
CA VAL A 23 24.11 -6.42 -19.84
C VAL A 23 24.35 -7.85 -19.37
N GLY A 24 24.21 -8.79 -20.27
CA GLY A 24 24.49 -10.20 -20.03
C GLY A 24 25.25 -10.80 -21.20
N LYS A 25 25.89 -11.97 -21.01
CA LYS A 25 26.64 -12.67 -22.07
C LYS A 25 25.73 -13.27 -23.14
N ARG A 26 24.49 -13.64 -22.76
CA ARG A 26 23.50 -14.20 -23.66
C ARG A 26 22.17 -13.48 -23.49
N ILE A 27 21.55 -13.24 -24.60
CA ILE A 27 20.19 -12.74 -24.70
C ILE A 27 19.38 -13.73 -25.52
N LYS A 28 18.27 -14.21 -24.97
CA LYS A 28 17.27 -14.98 -25.71
C LYS A 28 16.06 -14.08 -25.95
N ILE A 29 15.73 -13.85 -27.20
CA ILE A 29 14.52 -13.12 -27.60
C ILE A 29 13.37 -14.14 -27.63
N ASN A 30 12.37 -13.94 -26.77
CA ASN A 30 11.22 -14.84 -26.65
C ASN A 30 10.09 -14.42 -27.59
N ALA A 31 9.69 -13.15 -27.57
CA ALA A 31 8.65 -12.65 -28.42
C ALA A 31 8.84 -11.16 -28.74
N GLU A 32 8.43 -10.75 -29.91
CA GLU A 32 8.27 -9.33 -30.22
C GLU A 32 6.92 -8.88 -29.65
N ILE A 33 6.96 -7.82 -28.82
CA ILE A 33 5.77 -7.21 -28.25
C ILE A 33 5.63 -5.79 -28.78
N GLY A 34 4.45 -5.42 -29.25
CA GLY A 34 4.15 -4.04 -29.60
C GLY A 34 4.04 -3.13 -28.37
N LEU A 35 3.88 -1.84 -28.58
CA LEU A 35 3.67 -0.88 -27.49
C LEU A 35 2.57 -1.30 -26.50
N PRO A 36 1.39 -1.81 -26.95
CA PRO A 36 0.37 -2.33 -26.03
C PRO A 36 0.87 -3.49 -25.16
N GLY A 37 1.67 -4.39 -25.72
CA GLY A 37 2.27 -5.50 -24.99
C GLY A 37 3.29 -5.04 -23.95
N LEU A 38 4.12 -4.04 -24.27
CA LEU A 38 5.04 -3.45 -23.31
C LEU A 38 4.30 -2.77 -22.15
N ILE A 39 3.23 -2.02 -22.42
CA ILE A 39 2.40 -1.39 -21.39
C ILE A 39 1.77 -2.47 -20.51
N LYS A 40 1.21 -3.53 -21.12
CA LYS A 40 0.61 -4.65 -20.38
C LYS A 40 1.63 -5.33 -19.47
N ALA A 41 2.81 -5.67 -19.98
CA ALA A 41 3.88 -6.27 -19.18
C ALA A 41 4.34 -5.38 -18.03
N GLY A 42 4.43 -4.07 -18.24
CA GLY A 42 4.73 -3.11 -17.18
C GLY A 42 3.66 -3.04 -16.10
N VAL A 43 2.38 -3.05 -16.49
CA VAL A 43 1.26 -3.08 -15.53
C VAL A 43 1.22 -4.40 -14.75
N GLU A 44 1.44 -5.54 -15.41
CA GLU A 44 1.51 -6.85 -14.75
C GLU A 44 2.67 -6.90 -13.75
N TYR A 45 3.86 -6.45 -14.15
CA TYR A 45 5.01 -6.35 -13.24
C TYR A 45 4.71 -5.50 -12.00
N ILE A 46 4.08 -4.35 -12.15
CA ILE A 46 3.69 -3.49 -11.02
C ILE A 46 2.65 -4.21 -10.14
N LYS A 47 1.66 -4.89 -10.74
CA LYS A 47 0.66 -5.65 -10.00
C LYS A 47 1.28 -6.76 -9.16
N ASP A 48 2.26 -7.48 -9.68
CA ASP A 48 2.96 -8.55 -8.96
C ASP A 48 3.84 -8.03 -7.82
N GLN A 49 4.29 -6.77 -7.88
CA GLN A 49 5.08 -6.14 -6.82
C GLN A 49 4.22 -5.50 -5.72
N VAL A 50 2.95 -5.23 -6.00
CA VAL A 50 2.03 -4.58 -5.05
C VAL A 50 1.11 -5.63 -4.43
N ASP A 51 1.20 -5.77 -3.12
CA ASP A 51 0.22 -6.54 -2.33
C ASP A 51 -1.09 -5.73 -2.23
N TRP A 52 -1.99 -5.96 -3.19
CA TRP A 52 -3.27 -5.28 -3.27
C TRP A 52 -4.23 -5.68 -2.14
N GLU A 53 -4.05 -6.88 -1.57
CA GLU A 53 -4.90 -7.38 -0.50
C GLU A 53 -4.49 -6.80 0.86
N HIS A 54 -3.20 -6.45 1.02
CA HIS A 54 -2.64 -5.93 2.27
C HIS A 54 -1.90 -4.61 2.07
N ALA A 55 -2.40 -3.76 1.17
CA ALA A 55 -1.76 -2.49 0.85
C ALA A 55 -1.48 -1.66 2.12
N LYS A 56 -0.21 -1.32 2.32
CA LYS A 56 0.24 -0.49 3.44
C LYS A 56 0.62 0.88 2.92
N VAL A 57 0.02 1.91 3.47
CA VAL A 57 0.42 3.29 3.20
C VAL A 57 1.16 3.82 4.42
N SER A 58 2.36 4.31 4.20
CA SER A 58 3.20 4.87 5.25
C SER A 58 3.68 6.26 4.87
N ASN A 59 3.66 7.18 5.82
CA ASN A 59 4.23 8.51 5.66
C ASN A 59 5.10 8.85 6.88
N THR A 60 6.34 9.30 6.62
CA THR A 60 7.32 9.65 7.66
C THR A 60 7.51 11.15 7.81
N GLY A 61 6.89 11.97 6.94
CA GLY A 61 6.95 13.42 7.00
C GLY A 61 6.09 13.99 8.13
N ASP A 62 6.53 15.11 8.71
CA ASP A 62 5.73 15.90 9.64
C ASP A 62 4.56 16.58 8.90
N TRP A 63 3.46 16.87 9.62
CA TRP A 63 2.25 17.52 9.08
C TRP A 63 1.71 16.87 7.81
N SER A 64 1.71 15.55 7.77
CA SER A 64 1.39 14.77 6.60
C SER A 64 0.21 13.83 6.84
N ALA A 65 -0.27 13.18 5.77
CA ALA A 65 -1.31 12.17 5.88
C ALA A 65 -0.93 10.89 5.13
N ALA A 66 -1.23 9.75 5.74
CA ALA A 66 -1.25 8.45 5.10
C ALA A 66 -2.71 8.00 4.99
N THR A 67 -3.25 7.94 3.77
CA THR A 67 -4.65 7.58 3.54
C THR A 67 -4.75 6.28 2.78
N ASN A 68 -5.52 5.34 3.32
CA ASN A 68 -5.82 4.08 2.67
C ASN A 68 -7.33 3.82 2.67
N THR A 69 -7.90 3.57 1.48
CA THR A 69 -9.32 3.32 1.26
C THR A 69 -9.60 1.86 0.89
N GLY A 70 -8.57 1.05 0.66
CA GLY A 70 -8.69 -0.38 0.35
C GLY A 70 -9.07 -1.21 1.57
N GLY A 71 -9.80 -2.30 1.37
CA GLY A 71 -10.10 -3.27 2.44
C GLY A 71 -8.84 -3.98 2.94
N TRP A 72 -8.87 -4.50 4.17
CA TRP A 72 -7.76 -5.21 4.86
C TRP A 72 -6.43 -4.47 4.83
N SER A 73 -6.47 -3.17 4.77
CA SER A 73 -5.29 -2.34 4.58
C SER A 73 -4.76 -1.73 5.87
N ALA A 74 -3.58 -1.12 5.81
CA ALA A 74 -2.98 -0.44 6.94
C ALA A 74 -2.46 0.94 6.58
N ALA A 75 -2.75 1.95 7.41
CA ALA A 75 -2.15 3.27 7.33
C ALA A 75 -1.19 3.49 8.49
N THR A 76 -0.02 4.05 8.23
CA THR A 76 1.01 4.33 9.24
C THR A 76 1.57 5.73 9.06
N VAL A 77 1.66 6.49 10.16
CA VAL A 77 2.37 7.77 10.20
C VAL A 77 3.38 7.78 11.35
N THR A 78 4.58 8.25 11.08
CA THR A 78 5.65 8.37 12.07
C THR A 78 6.12 9.81 12.28
N GLY A 79 5.76 10.73 11.37
CA GLY A 79 6.01 12.15 11.50
C GLY A 79 5.10 12.82 12.53
N LYS A 80 5.49 14.00 13.01
CA LYS A 80 4.74 14.76 14.01
C LYS A 80 3.45 15.34 13.41
N GLU A 81 2.40 15.50 14.26
CA GLU A 81 1.16 16.19 13.89
C GLU A 81 0.57 15.70 12.55
N SER A 82 0.60 14.37 12.33
CA SER A 82 0.19 13.72 11.08
C SER A 82 -1.09 12.90 11.28
N ILE A 83 -1.73 12.52 10.18
CA ILE A 83 -2.99 11.76 10.20
C ILE A 83 -2.80 10.43 9.49
N ALA A 84 -3.11 9.33 10.17
CA ALA A 84 -3.27 8.01 9.55
C ALA A 84 -4.75 7.71 9.35
N MET A 85 -5.20 7.61 8.11
CA MET A 85 -6.59 7.33 7.74
C MET A 85 -6.69 5.96 7.07
N ALA A 86 -7.44 5.04 7.66
CA ALA A 86 -7.74 3.74 7.09
C ALA A 86 -9.25 3.50 7.16
N VAL A 87 -9.95 3.79 6.05
CA VAL A 87 -11.42 3.78 5.98
C VAL A 87 -11.98 2.64 5.13
N GLY A 88 -11.15 1.73 4.66
CA GLY A 88 -11.60 0.50 4.00
C GLY A 88 -12.11 -0.55 4.99
N TYR A 89 -12.82 -1.55 4.46
CA TYR A 89 -13.31 -2.67 5.25
C TYR A 89 -12.16 -3.40 5.98
N ASP A 90 -12.36 -3.66 7.27
CA ASP A 90 -11.41 -4.39 8.14
C ASP A 90 -9.97 -3.83 8.14
N SER A 91 -9.83 -2.52 7.96
CA SER A 91 -8.53 -1.83 7.90
C SER A 91 -8.07 -1.37 9.27
N LYS A 92 -6.77 -1.08 9.39
CA LYS A 92 -6.15 -0.64 10.64
C LYS A 92 -5.22 0.54 10.44
N ALA A 93 -5.04 1.35 11.49
CA ALA A 93 -4.11 2.47 11.47
C ALA A 93 -3.24 2.51 12.72
N LYS A 94 -2.04 3.10 12.59
CA LYS A 94 -1.18 3.46 13.72
C LYS A 94 -0.46 4.78 13.46
N GLY A 95 -0.07 5.45 14.53
CA GLY A 95 0.66 6.71 14.46
C GLY A 95 1.62 6.91 15.61
N ALA A 96 2.56 7.84 15.44
CA ALA A 96 3.41 8.34 16.51
C ALA A 96 2.59 9.19 17.50
N LEU A 97 3.17 9.43 18.69
CA LEU A 97 2.55 10.28 19.71
C LEU A 97 2.21 11.67 19.14
N GLY A 98 1.00 12.15 19.42
CA GLY A 98 0.49 13.43 18.94
C GLY A 98 -0.23 13.37 17.59
N CYS A 99 -0.10 12.28 16.82
CA CYS A 99 -0.83 12.06 15.57
C CYS A 99 -2.32 11.78 15.80
N TYR A 100 -3.10 11.79 14.71
CA TYR A 100 -4.49 11.37 14.72
C TYR A 100 -4.68 10.11 13.88
N LEU A 101 -5.54 9.20 14.37
CA LEU A 101 -6.02 8.05 13.63
C LEU A 101 -7.46 8.32 13.19
N VAL A 102 -7.79 7.96 11.95
CA VAL A 102 -9.15 7.98 11.41
C VAL A 102 -9.48 6.57 10.92
N LEU A 103 -10.51 5.96 11.50
CA LEU A 103 -10.92 4.59 11.22
C LEU A 103 -12.41 4.52 10.95
N SER A 104 -12.84 3.56 10.13
CA SER A 104 -14.23 3.23 9.88
C SER A 104 -14.60 1.86 10.42
N GLU A 105 -15.82 1.74 10.87
CA GLU A 105 -16.46 0.46 11.20
C GLU A 105 -17.39 0.04 10.07
N TRP A 106 -17.32 -1.22 9.70
CA TRP A 106 -18.14 -1.82 8.66
C TRP A 106 -18.94 -2.99 9.22
N LYS A 107 -20.22 -3.06 8.87
CA LYS A 107 -21.09 -4.20 9.21
C LYS A 107 -21.74 -4.75 7.96
N ARG A 108 -21.99 -6.06 7.98
CA ARG A 108 -22.74 -6.72 6.90
C ARG A 108 -24.23 -6.60 7.18
N ILE A 109 -24.96 -5.90 6.31
CA ILE A 109 -26.39 -5.66 6.39
C ILE A 109 -27.00 -6.14 5.07
N ASP A 110 -28.00 -7.00 5.12
CA ASP A 110 -28.67 -7.57 3.95
C ASP A 110 -27.73 -8.21 2.91
N GLY A 111 -26.60 -8.74 3.38
CA GLY A 111 -25.62 -9.41 2.52
C GLY A 111 -24.50 -8.53 1.99
N GLU A 112 -24.59 -7.21 2.12
CA GLU A 112 -23.61 -6.22 1.67
C GLU A 112 -22.89 -5.55 2.85
N TYR A 113 -21.68 -5.04 2.59
CA TYR A 113 -20.90 -4.30 3.59
C TYR A 113 -21.22 -2.82 3.55
N HIS A 114 -21.56 -2.25 4.70
CA HIS A 114 -21.87 -0.83 4.88
C HIS A 114 -20.98 -0.21 5.95
N ILE A 115 -20.55 1.04 5.73
CA ILE A 115 -19.94 1.85 6.79
C ILE A 115 -21.05 2.21 7.79
N VAL A 116 -20.84 1.87 9.04
CA VAL A 116 -21.79 2.17 10.14
C VAL A 116 -21.26 3.24 11.07
N ASP A 117 -19.95 3.44 11.13
CA ASP A 117 -19.31 4.48 11.95
C ASP A 117 -17.97 4.92 11.37
N VAL A 118 -17.58 6.16 11.64
CA VAL A 118 -16.25 6.71 11.33
C VAL A 118 -15.83 7.59 12.50
N GLN A 119 -14.70 7.28 13.10
CA GLN A 119 -14.19 8.01 14.24
C GLN A 119 -12.73 8.42 14.04
N SER A 120 -12.36 9.49 14.76
CA SER A 120 -10.97 9.92 14.89
C SER A 120 -10.56 9.97 16.36
N ALA A 121 -9.30 9.60 16.63
CA ALA A 121 -8.72 9.68 17.96
C ALA A 121 -7.29 10.20 17.89
N LYS A 122 -6.88 10.98 18.90
CA LYS A 122 -5.50 11.41 19.06
C LYS A 122 -4.69 10.29 19.71
N VAL A 123 -3.50 10.06 19.21
CA VAL A 123 -2.50 9.19 19.86
C VAL A 123 -1.93 9.97 21.05
N ASP A 124 -2.47 9.71 22.22
CA ASP A 124 -2.15 10.38 23.48
C ASP A 124 -1.10 9.64 24.34
N GLY A 125 -0.83 8.38 23.98
CA GLY A 125 0.09 7.50 24.69
C GLY A 125 -0.52 6.74 25.86
N GLU A 126 -1.77 7.07 26.26
CA GLU A 126 -2.50 6.44 27.35
C GLU A 126 -3.68 5.61 26.82
N THR A 127 -4.69 6.27 26.24
CA THR A 127 -5.87 5.62 25.65
C THR A 127 -5.53 5.02 24.28
N ILE A 128 -4.84 5.79 23.45
CA ILE A 128 -4.33 5.35 22.15
C ILE A 128 -2.81 5.39 22.21
N LYS A 129 -2.20 4.21 22.29
CA LYS A 129 -0.76 4.04 22.41
C LYS A 129 -0.06 4.39 21.09
N ALA A 130 1.13 4.98 21.20
CA ALA A 130 1.96 5.25 20.04
C ALA A 130 2.44 3.93 19.37
N ASP A 131 2.62 3.98 18.07
CA ASP A 131 3.14 2.88 17.24
C ASP A 131 2.36 1.56 17.33
N THR A 132 1.13 1.60 17.82
CA THR A 132 0.23 0.46 17.99
C THR A 132 -0.90 0.53 16.97
N PHE A 133 -1.21 -0.59 16.31
CA PHE A 133 -2.32 -0.65 15.37
C PHE A 133 -3.67 -0.74 16.09
N TYR A 134 -4.63 0.01 15.58
CA TYR A 134 -6.02 0.02 16.03
C TYR A 134 -6.98 -0.23 14.88
N LYS A 135 -8.12 -0.86 15.22
CA LYS A 135 -9.34 -0.93 14.40
C LYS A 135 -10.49 -0.26 15.13
N LEU A 136 -11.52 0.16 14.40
CA LEU A 136 -12.79 0.61 14.98
C LEU A 136 -13.75 -0.58 15.05
N ILE A 137 -14.13 -0.98 16.28
CA ILE A 137 -15.03 -2.11 16.55
C ILE A 137 -16.02 -1.68 17.61
N ASP A 138 -17.32 -1.81 17.32
CA ASP A 138 -18.43 -1.39 18.19
C ASP A 138 -18.24 0.04 18.75
N GLY A 139 -17.85 0.96 17.85
CA GLY A 139 -17.62 2.38 18.17
C GLY A 139 -16.41 2.64 19.06
N LYS A 140 -15.47 1.69 19.19
CA LYS A 140 -14.27 1.84 20.03
C LYS A 140 -13.01 1.51 19.26
N PHE A 141 -11.92 2.23 19.57
CA PHE A 141 -10.59 1.89 19.11
C PHE A 141 -10.08 0.67 19.86
N VAL A 142 -9.89 -0.43 19.16
CA VAL A 142 -9.40 -1.71 19.70
C VAL A 142 -8.00 -1.97 19.17
N GLU A 143 -7.07 -2.25 20.09
CA GLU A 143 -5.70 -2.61 19.77
C GLU A 143 -5.67 -3.95 19.02
N VAL A 144 -4.89 -4.01 17.91
CA VAL A 144 -4.72 -5.21 17.08
C VAL A 144 -3.25 -5.39 16.73
N GLY A 145 -2.86 -6.64 16.58
CA GLY A 145 -1.48 -7.01 16.24
C GLY A 145 -1.14 -6.88 14.74
#